data_a6fe58f7babd64c2da6a23105ab81ce9
#
_entry.id   a6fe58f7babd64c2da6a23105ab81ce9
#
_cell.length_a   1.000
_cell.length_b   1.000
_cell.length_c   1.000
_cell.angle_alpha   90.00
_cell.angle_beta   90.00
_cell.angle_gamma   90.00
#
_symmetry.space_group_name_H-M   'P 1'
#
loop_
_entity.id
_entity.type
_entity.pdbx_description
1 polymer ?
#
loop_
_entity_poly.entity_id
_entity_poly.type
_entity_poly.pdbx_seq_one_letter_code
_entity_poly.pdbx_strand_id
1 'polypeptide(L)'
;MGRPLRIILTVVTGLLLTGCLSSEPKIAEVEQVAAVQREAMQATESAEGGAEGGEAGPAVWVAIDIAYAEAPEELPAGSNEVELDNQGAIEHNVVIEELDDLKILDAPGGGTDSGSVELEAGEYTYYCDVPGHREAGMEGSLTVSG
;
A
#
# COMPACT_ATOMS: atom_id res chain seq x y z
N MET A 1 35.23 -13.40 46.34
CA MET A 1 36.36 -13.81 45.49
C MET A 1 36.13 -13.28 44.09
N GLY A 2 36.60 -12.06 43.85
CA GLY A 2 36.47 -11.37 42.58
C GLY A 2 37.71 -11.55 41.72
N ARG A 3 37.52 -11.89 40.45
CA ARG A 3 38.60 -11.96 39.47
C ARG A 3 38.57 -10.68 38.64
N PRO A 4 39.70 -9.95 38.52
CA PRO A 4 39.73 -8.73 37.71
C PRO A 4 39.87 -9.04 36.22
N LEU A 5 39.07 -8.38 35.43
CA LEU A 5 39.09 -8.35 33.96
C LEU A 5 40.30 -7.53 33.50
N ARG A 6 41.24 -8.17 32.83
CA ARG A 6 42.40 -7.49 32.22
C ARG A 6 42.02 -6.96 30.86
N ILE A 7 41.99 -5.63 30.75
CA ILE A 7 41.87 -4.90 29.47
C ILE A 7 43.28 -4.91 28.84
N ILE A 8 43.40 -5.55 27.69
CA ILE A 8 44.61 -5.48 26.84
C ILE A 8 44.37 -4.34 25.84
N LEU A 9 45.12 -3.27 26.06
CA LEU A 9 45.20 -2.13 25.17
C LEU A 9 46.31 -2.42 24.12
N THR A 10 45.91 -2.77 22.91
CA THR A 10 46.84 -2.89 21.78
C THR A 10 46.98 -1.56 21.08
N VAL A 11 48.09 -0.91 21.26
CA VAL A 11 48.53 0.25 20.50
C VAL A 11 49.05 -0.24 19.15
N VAL A 12 48.41 0.09 18.06
CA VAL A 12 48.94 -0.10 16.72
C VAL A 12 49.49 1.25 16.25
N THR A 13 50.79 1.30 16.24
CA THR A 13 51.61 2.44 15.80
C THR A 13 51.66 2.50 14.29
N GLY A 14 51.53 3.69 13.77
CA GLY A 14 51.37 4.13 12.42
C GLY A 14 52.30 3.63 11.33
N LEU A 15 51.84 3.89 10.11
CA LEU A 15 52.69 4.12 8.95
C LEU A 15 52.02 5.12 8.05
N LEU A 16 52.56 6.34 8.06
CA LEU A 16 52.25 7.38 7.07
C LEU A 16 52.89 6.99 5.74
N LEU A 17 52.08 6.73 4.72
CA LEU A 17 52.51 6.71 3.33
C LEU A 17 51.74 7.80 2.58
N THR A 18 52.40 8.93 2.43
CA THR A 18 52.13 9.96 1.45
C THR A 18 52.26 9.40 0.04
N GLY A 19 51.13 9.22 -0.63
CA GLY A 19 51.05 8.90 -2.05
C GLY A 19 50.02 9.81 -2.69
N CYS A 20 50.46 10.98 -3.14
CA CYS A 20 49.72 11.76 -4.12
C CYS A 20 49.63 10.96 -5.43
N LEU A 21 48.47 10.41 -5.73
CA LEU A 21 48.06 10.13 -7.11
C LEU A 21 46.73 10.83 -7.32
N SER A 22 46.83 12.00 -7.95
CA SER A 22 45.73 12.68 -8.61
C SER A 22 45.32 11.82 -9.79
N SER A 23 44.29 11.00 -9.64
CA SER A 23 43.52 10.44 -10.74
C SER A 23 42.25 11.22 -10.84
N GLU A 24 42.26 12.26 -11.66
CA GLU A 24 41.05 12.91 -12.13
C GLU A 24 40.18 11.85 -12.82
N PRO A 25 38.92 11.67 -12.44
CA PRO A 25 38.00 10.80 -13.17
C PRO A 25 37.79 11.41 -14.55
N LYS A 26 38.11 10.62 -15.58
CA LYS A 26 37.87 11.02 -16.98
C LYS A 26 36.37 11.27 -17.14
N ILE A 27 36.07 12.43 -17.73
CA ILE A 27 34.72 12.94 -18.03
C ILE A 27 33.85 11.91 -18.79
N ALA A 28 34.45 10.88 -19.40
CA ALA A 28 33.75 9.82 -20.11
C ALA A 28 32.88 8.88 -19.25
N GLU A 29 33.17 8.73 -17.93
CA GLU A 29 32.36 7.87 -17.05
C GLU A 29 31.07 8.55 -16.57
N VAL A 30 31.06 9.86 -16.50
CA VAL A 30 29.88 10.63 -16.06
C VAL A 30 28.79 10.62 -17.14
N GLU A 31 29.18 10.57 -18.44
CA GLU A 31 28.22 10.50 -19.55
C GLU A 31 27.55 9.13 -19.66
N GLN A 32 28.25 8.04 -19.33
CA GLN A 32 27.65 6.70 -19.35
C GLN A 32 26.61 6.49 -18.24
N VAL A 33 26.84 7.05 -17.05
CA VAL A 33 25.88 6.96 -15.94
C VAL A 33 24.61 7.75 -16.24
N ALA A 34 24.74 8.92 -16.89
CA ALA A 34 23.60 9.73 -17.30
C ALA A 34 22.78 9.08 -18.44
N ALA A 35 23.44 8.31 -19.33
CA ALA A 35 22.74 7.59 -20.40
C ALA A 35 21.93 6.40 -19.86
N VAL A 36 22.49 5.62 -18.92
CA VAL A 36 21.79 4.50 -18.28
C VAL A 36 20.60 4.98 -17.43
N GLN A 37 20.73 6.13 -16.76
CA GLN A 37 19.62 6.71 -16.01
C GLN A 37 18.50 7.26 -16.92
N ARG A 38 18.83 7.72 -18.14
CA ARG A 38 17.81 8.15 -19.11
C ARG A 38 17.06 6.99 -19.73
N GLU A 39 17.71 5.86 -19.99
CA GLU A 39 17.03 4.65 -20.47
C GLU A 39 16.14 4.03 -19.39
N ALA A 40 16.55 4.07 -18.11
CA ALA A 40 15.73 3.61 -16.99
C ALA A 40 14.48 4.50 -16.77
N MET A 41 14.55 5.82 -17.04
CA MET A 41 13.39 6.72 -16.98
C MET A 41 12.46 6.61 -18.19
N GLN A 42 12.96 6.14 -19.35
CA GLN A 42 12.12 5.94 -20.55
C GLN A 42 11.44 4.57 -20.60
N ALA A 43 11.88 3.60 -19.78
CA ALA A 43 11.27 2.28 -19.69
C ALA A 43 10.00 2.23 -18.82
N THR A 44 9.70 3.30 -18.06
CA THR A 44 8.48 3.42 -17.24
C THR A 44 7.36 4.22 -17.92
N GLU A 45 7.58 4.71 -19.17
CA GLU A 45 6.63 5.58 -19.88
C GLU A 45 5.82 4.85 -20.98
N SER A 46 5.79 3.53 -20.99
CA SER A 46 5.06 2.74 -21.99
C SER A 46 4.07 1.75 -21.37
N ALA A 47 3.34 2.17 -20.32
CA ALA A 47 2.13 1.51 -19.85
C ALA A 47 0.97 2.52 -19.79
N GLU A 48 0.80 3.30 -20.89
CA GLU A 48 -0.44 4.01 -21.13
C GLU A 48 -1.39 3.08 -21.90
N GLY A 49 -2.16 2.32 -21.11
CA GLY A 49 -3.36 1.65 -21.54
C GLY A 49 -4.53 2.28 -20.81
N GLY A 50 -5.25 3.16 -21.51
CA GLY A 50 -6.23 4.08 -20.99
C GLY A 50 -7.34 3.50 -20.12
N ALA A 51 -7.64 4.23 -19.07
CA ALA A 51 -8.96 4.53 -18.57
C ALA A 51 -8.83 5.90 -17.90
N GLU A 52 -9.39 6.92 -18.53
CA GLU A 52 -9.62 8.22 -17.92
C GLU A 52 -10.70 8.06 -16.85
N GLY A 53 -10.31 7.60 -15.66
CA GLY A 53 -11.03 7.76 -14.41
C GLY A 53 -10.21 8.75 -13.59
N GLY A 54 -10.85 9.85 -13.14
CA GLY A 54 -10.19 10.92 -12.40
C GLY A 54 -9.39 10.38 -11.22
N GLU A 55 -8.36 11.13 -10.80
CA GLU A 55 -7.53 10.89 -9.61
C GLU A 55 -8.35 11.04 -8.31
N ALA A 56 -9.39 10.22 -8.17
CA ALA A 56 -9.97 9.95 -6.87
C ALA A 56 -9.12 8.83 -6.26
N GLY A 57 -8.61 9.05 -5.05
CA GLY A 57 -7.94 7.99 -4.30
C GLY A 57 -8.85 6.78 -4.11
N PRO A 58 -8.38 5.71 -3.45
CA PRO A 58 -9.18 4.50 -3.24
C PRO A 58 -10.50 4.83 -2.53
N ALA A 59 -11.53 4.08 -2.85
CA ALA A 59 -12.79 4.14 -2.12
C ALA A 59 -12.59 3.47 -0.75
N VAL A 60 -12.77 4.22 0.33
CA VAL A 60 -12.39 3.78 1.68
C VAL A 60 -13.61 3.44 2.51
N TRP A 61 -13.61 2.23 3.10
CA TRP A 61 -14.46 1.86 4.23
C TRP A 61 -13.68 2.02 5.52
N VAL A 62 -14.23 2.75 6.49
CA VAL A 62 -13.67 2.85 7.85
C VAL A 62 -14.53 2.02 8.79
N ALA A 63 -13.97 0.95 9.35
CA ALA A 63 -14.65 0.10 10.31
C ALA A 63 -14.27 0.44 11.76
N ILE A 64 -15.25 0.50 12.63
CA ILE A 64 -15.08 0.69 14.09
C ILE A 64 -16.04 -0.27 14.82
N ASP A 65 -15.55 -0.93 15.86
CA ASP A 65 -16.37 -1.88 16.67
C ASP A 65 -17.23 -2.80 15.75
N ILE A 66 -18.56 -2.62 15.72
CA ILE A 66 -19.48 -3.37 14.85
C ILE A 66 -20.25 -2.38 13.96
N ALA A 67 -19.50 -1.57 13.18
CA ALA A 67 -20.09 -0.63 12.24
C ALA A 67 -19.08 -0.18 11.20
N TYR A 68 -19.55 0.23 10.03
CA TYR A 68 -18.80 1.11 9.13
C TYR A 68 -19.07 2.56 9.55
N ALA A 69 -18.03 3.24 10.05
CA ALA A 69 -18.11 4.65 10.42
C ALA A 69 -18.17 5.56 9.20
N GLU A 70 -17.47 5.15 8.15
CA GLU A 70 -17.45 5.77 6.82
C GLU A 70 -17.49 4.67 5.76
N ALA A 71 -18.14 4.94 4.64
CA ALA A 71 -18.19 4.06 3.49
C ALA A 71 -18.53 4.87 2.23
N PRO A 72 -18.10 4.44 1.04
CA PRO A 72 -18.49 5.08 -0.21
C PRO A 72 -20.00 4.89 -0.46
N GLU A 73 -20.68 5.97 -0.84
CA GLU A 73 -22.11 5.96 -1.24
C GLU A 73 -22.26 5.81 -2.76
N GLU A 74 -21.26 6.25 -3.53
CA GLU A 74 -21.27 6.22 -4.99
C GLU A 74 -19.87 5.91 -5.54
N LEU A 75 -19.81 5.07 -6.59
CA LEU A 75 -18.60 4.76 -7.35
C LEU A 75 -18.91 4.79 -8.85
N PRO A 76 -17.90 5.02 -9.72
CA PRO A 76 -18.07 4.85 -11.16
C PRO A 76 -18.12 3.36 -11.53
N ALA A 77 -18.77 3.04 -12.65
CA ALA A 77 -18.65 1.71 -13.25
C ALA A 77 -17.23 1.46 -13.77
N GLY A 78 -16.76 0.21 -13.67
CA GLY A 78 -15.42 -0.22 -14.05
C GLY A 78 -14.58 -0.62 -12.86
N SER A 79 -13.27 -0.53 -13.02
CA SER A 79 -12.29 -0.92 -12.00
C SER A 79 -12.14 0.18 -10.94
N ASN A 80 -12.37 -0.17 -9.68
CA ASN A 80 -12.26 0.73 -8.54
C ASN A 80 -11.20 0.22 -7.57
N GLU A 81 -10.25 1.07 -7.21
CA GLU A 81 -9.34 0.81 -6.08
C GLU A 81 -10.12 0.99 -4.77
N VAL A 82 -9.98 0.03 -3.87
CA VAL A 82 -10.75 -0.04 -2.61
C VAL A 82 -9.83 -0.28 -1.42
N GLU A 83 -10.21 0.26 -0.27
CA GLU A 83 -9.45 0.11 0.98
C GLU A 83 -10.41 -0.07 2.16
N LEU A 84 -10.04 -0.91 3.11
CA LEU A 84 -10.66 -1.04 4.42
C LEU A 84 -9.67 -0.60 5.50
N ASP A 85 -9.96 0.52 6.18
CA ASP A 85 -9.27 0.96 7.38
C ASP A 85 -10.03 0.49 8.62
N ASN A 86 -9.55 -0.59 9.23
CA ASN A 86 -10.17 -1.16 10.42
C ASN A 86 -9.58 -0.55 11.69
N GLN A 87 -10.25 0.48 12.23
CA GLN A 87 -9.90 1.15 13.49
C GLN A 87 -10.49 0.45 14.71
N GLY A 88 -11.29 -0.62 14.52
CA GLY A 88 -11.82 -1.46 15.58
C GLY A 88 -10.79 -2.43 16.17
N ALA A 89 -11.18 -3.14 17.23
CA ALA A 89 -10.30 -4.10 17.90
C ALA A 89 -10.38 -5.52 17.35
N ILE A 90 -11.40 -5.82 16.55
CA ILE A 90 -11.69 -7.14 15.98
C ILE A 90 -11.62 -7.08 14.45
N GLU A 91 -11.55 -8.25 13.81
CA GLU A 91 -11.56 -8.40 12.36
C GLU A 91 -12.86 -7.86 11.73
N HIS A 92 -12.74 -7.18 10.61
CA HIS A 92 -13.84 -6.74 9.76
C HIS A 92 -13.51 -6.98 8.29
N ASN A 93 -14.54 -7.08 7.47
CA ASN A 93 -14.40 -7.28 6.03
C ASN A 93 -15.50 -6.55 5.26
N VAL A 94 -15.36 -6.48 3.95
CA VAL A 94 -16.37 -5.96 3.04
C VAL A 94 -16.72 -7.04 2.03
N VAL A 95 -17.97 -7.46 2.03
CA VAL A 95 -18.55 -8.43 1.11
C VAL A 95 -19.60 -7.72 0.26
N ILE A 96 -19.65 -7.98 -1.04
CA ILE A 96 -20.66 -7.45 -1.96
C ILE A 96 -21.68 -8.55 -2.28
N GLU A 97 -22.94 -8.36 -1.87
CA GLU A 97 -24.00 -9.35 -1.99
C GLU A 97 -24.31 -9.71 -3.44
N GLU A 98 -24.41 -8.73 -4.34
CA GLU A 98 -24.78 -8.92 -5.75
C GLU A 98 -23.65 -9.55 -6.58
N LEU A 99 -22.46 -9.71 -6.02
CA LEU A 99 -21.32 -10.42 -6.63
C LEU A 99 -21.14 -11.83 -6.06
N ASP A 100 -22.22 -12.56 -5.80
CA ASP A 100 -22.22 -13.89 -5.20
C ASP A 100 -21.50 -13.92 -3.83
N ASP A 101 -21.76 -12.92 -2.99
CA ASP A 101 -21.13 -12.72 -1.67
C ASP A 101 -19.60 -12.64 -1.75
N LEU A 102 -19.08 -11.95 -2.76
CA LEU A 102 -17.65 -11.76 -2.95
C LEU A 102 -17.06 -10.90 -1.84
N LYS A 103 -16.14 -11.45 -1.06
CA LYS A 103 -15.35 -10.69 -0.10
C LYS A 103 -14.25 -9.95 -0.84
N ILE A 104 -14.35 -8.63 -0.86
CA ILE A 104 -13.40 -7.75 -1.58
C ILE A 104 -12.29 -7.21 -0.68
N LEU A 105 -12.52 -7.13 0.64
CA LEU A 105 -11.56 -6.65 1.64
C LEU A 105 -11.70 -7.43 2.94
N ASP A 106 -10.58 -7.63 3.66
CA ASP A 106 -10.53 -8.35 4.94
C ASP A 106 -9.38 -7.83 5.81
N ALA A 107 -9.66 -7.08 6.88
CA ALA A 107 -8.67 -6.45 7.72
C ALA A 107 -8.77 -6.89 9.17
N PRO A 108 -7.64 -7.30 9.81
CA PRO A 108 -7.61 -7.56 11.25
C PRO A 108 -7.84 -6.28 12.06
N GLY A 109 -8.17 -6.40 13.32
CA GLY A 109 -8.36 -5.25 14.22
C GLY A 109 -7.13 -4.33 14.24
N GLY A 110 -7.32 -3.05 14.01
CA GLY A 110 -6.28 -2.03 13.89
C GLY A 110 -5.42 -2.13 12.63
N GLY A 111 -5.85 -2.92 11.63
CA GLY A 111 -5.15 -3.11 10.35
C GLY A 111 -5.88 -2.49 9.18
N THR A 112 -5.23 -2.54 8.02
CA THR A 112 -5.78 -2.11 6.73
C THR A 112 -5.67 -3.24 5.71
N ASP A 113 -6.59 -3.26 4.75
CA ASP A 113 -6.51 -4.09 3.55
C ASP A 113 -6.89 -3.26 2.34
N SER A 114 -6.31 -3.57 1.18
CA SER A 114 -6.55 -2.84 -0.06
C SER A 114 -6.60 -3.79 -1.25
N GLY A 115 -7.41 -3.45 -2.24
CA GLY A 115 -7.61 -4.26 -3.43
C GLY A 115 -8.23 -3.45 -4.56
N SER A 116 -8.75 -4.17 -5.53
CA SER A 116 -9.55 -3.59 -6.61
C SER A 116 -10.77 -4.45 -6.88
N VAL A 117 -11.87 -3.81 -7.28
CA VAL A 117 -13.11 -4.49 -7.67
C VAL A 117 -13.64 -3.93 -8.98
N GLU A 118 -14.09 -4.79 -9.85
CA GLU A 118 -14.80 -4.42 -11.09
C GLU A 118 -16.29 -4.36 -10.81
N LEU A 119 -16.92 -3.21 -11.06
CA LEU A 119 -18.35 -2.99 -10.81
C LEU A 119 -19.06 -2.51 -12.09
N GLU A 120 -20.19 -3.10 -12.40
CA GLU A 120 -21.12 -2.58 -13.42
C GLU A 120 -22.04 -1.54 -12.81
N ALA A 121 -22.67 -0.69 -13.65
CA ALA A 121 -23.65 0.27 -13.16
C ALA A 121 -24.85 -0.44 -12.49
N GLY A 122 -25.19 -0.05 -11.27
CA GLY A 122 -26.26 -0.68 -10.49
C GLY A 122 -26.24 -0.29 -9.01
N GLU A 123 -27.13 -0.91 -8.25
CA GLU A 123 -27.19 -0.79 -6.80
C GLU A 123 -26.60 -2.04 -6.19
N TYR A 124 -25.75 -1.86 -5.18
CA TYR A 124 -25.03 -2.93 -4.48
C TYR A 124 -25.26 -2.82 -2.97
N THR A 125 -25.32 -3.97 -2.32
CA THR A 125 -25.31 -4.08 -0.85
C THR A 125 -23.95 -4.58 -0.41
N TYR A 126 -23.28 -3.85 0.46
CA TYR A 126 -22.06 -4.32 1.13
C TYR A 126 -22.35 -4.63 2.59
N TYR A 127 -21.64 -5.63 3.14
CA TYR A 127 -21.79 -6.02 4.55
C TYR A 127 -20.54 -6.70 5.09
N CYS A 128 -20.47 -6.84 6.44
CA CYS A 128 -19.46 -7.64 7.11
C CYS A 128 -19.99 -9.04 7.39
N ASP A 129 -19.29 -10.11 6.93
CA ASP A 129 -19.70 -11.50 7.11
C ASP A 129 -19.23 -12.13 8.43
N VAL A 130 -18.53 -11.36 9.27
CA VAL A 130 -18.20 -11.81 10.64
C VAL A 130 -19.51 -12.12 11.39
N PRO A 131 -19.63 -13.30 12.03
CA PRO A 131 -20.87 -13.71 12.66
C PRO A 131 -21.46 -12.67 13.61
N GLY A 132 -22.70 -12.28 13.40
CA GLY A 132 -23.44 -11.31 14.21
C GLY A 132 -23.24 -9.84 13.82
N HIS A 133 -22.30 -9.51 12.91
CA HIS A 133 -22.01 -8.12 12.55
C HIS A 133 -23.09 -7.54 11.62
N ARG A 134 -23.49 -8.30 10.59
CA ARG A 134 -24.57 -7.88 9.68
C ARG A 134 -25.89 -7.71 10.43
N GLU A 135 -26.22 -8.65 11.33
CA GLU A 135 -27.43 -8.60 12.16
C GLU A 135 -27.42 -7.41 13.13
N ALA A 136 -26.24 -6.94 13.51
CA ALA A 136 -26.06 -5.74 14.33
C ALA A 136 -26.13 -4.44 13.51
N GLY A 137 -26.24 -4.53 12.18
CA GLY A 137 -26.37 -3.39 11.28
C GLY A 137 -25.08 -3.00 10.55
N MET A 138 -24.04 -3.87 10.55
CA MET A 138 -22.83 -3.61 9.79
C MET A 138 -23.01 -3.95 8.31
N GLU A 139 -23.85 -3.15 7.65
CA GLU A 139 -24.18 -3.20 6.22
C GLU A 139 -24.50 -1.81 5.68
N GLY A 140 -24.49 -1.66 4.37
CA GLY A 140 -24.86 -0.44 3.69
C GLY A 140 -25.12 -0.66 2.20
N SER A 141 -25.45 0.40 1.49
CA SER A 141 -25.71 0.40 0.05
C SER A 141 -24.71 1.28 -0.69
N LEU A 142 -24.40 0.89 -1.91
CA LEU A 142 -23.47 1.56 -2.81
C LEU A 142 -24.15 1.68 -4.17
N THR A 143 -24.22 2.90 -4.71
CA THR A 143 -24.68 3.17 -6.06
C THR A 143 -23.51 3.23 -7.02
N VAL A 144 -23.55 2.46 -8.10
CA VAL A 144 -22.53 2.50 -9.16
C VAL A 144 -23.13 3.16 -10.40
N SER A 145 -22.56 4.32 -10.78
CA SER A 145 -23.00 5.10 -11.93
C SER A 145 -22.12 4.84 -13.16
N GLY A 146 -22.75 4.71 -14.34
CA GLY A 146 -22.09 4.44 -15.62
C GLY A 146 -21.92 5.67 -16.49
#